data_0969ee55fde83f70f0574b77263ff749
#
_entry.id   0969ee55fde83f70f0574b77263ff749
#
_cell.length_a   1.000
_cell.length_b   1.000
_cell.length_c   1.000
_cell.angle_alpha   90.00
_cell.angle_beta   90.00
_cell.angle_gamma   90.00
#
_symmetry.space_group_name_H-M   'P 1'
#
loop_
_entity.id
_entity.type
_entity.pdbx_description
1 polymer ?
#
loop_
_entity_poly.entity_id
_entity_poly.type
_entity_poly.pdbx_seq_one_letter_code
_entity_poly.pdbx_strand_id
1 'polypeptide(L)'
;MVKPPPTEKSYHIFYQMMAGLHQEERIQLGLNGLTIRDLNYLNIGDVRQDENEDAKRFEDWRTSLAILGIPFMDVVRVLSAILLLGNVVFTPGLGDDTFEVELNGKDELNSVAKLLGISSTLLWQGLTMRTHSVRGQPIKSVSDSNLVSQLLFTEKNCI
;
A
#
# COMPACT_ATOMS: atom_id res chain seq x y z
N MET A 1 -9.77 -0.02 3.61
CA MET A 1 -9.23 0.38 4.93
C MET A 1 -10.19 1.38 5.55
N VAL A 2 -10.55 1.24 6.83
CA VAL A 2 -11.45 2.18 7.51
C VAL A 2 -10.68 3.47 7.77
N LYS A 3 -11.24 4.62 7.38
CA LYS A 3 -10.63 5.93 7.69
C LYS A 3 -10.63 6.15 9.21
N PRO A 4 -9.51 6.49 9.84
CA PRO A 4 -9.51 6.86 11.24
C PRO A 4 -10.30 8.17 11.44
N PRO A 5 -10.89 8.39 12.62
CA PRO A 5 -11.43 9.69 12.97
C PRO A 5 -10.39 10.80 12.80
N PRO A 6 -10.79 12.07 12.57
CA PRO A 6 -9.85 13.19 12.33
C PRO A 6 -8.81 13.42 13.43
N THR A 7 -9.09 12.93 14.63
CA THR A 7 -8.22 13.07 15.82
C THR A 7 -7.35 11.84 16.08
N GLU A 8 -7.50 10.78 15.28
CA GLU A 8 -6.78 9.53 15.46
C GLU A 8 -5.80 9.29 14.33
N LYS A 9 -4.73 8.57 14.64
CA LYS A 9 -3.76 8.07 13.65
C LYS A 9 -4.29 6.79 13.00
N SER A 10 -3.80 6.49 11.80
CA SER A 10 -3.86 5.16 11.23
C SER A 10 -3.04 4.18 12.08
N TYR A 11 -2.74 2.99 11.60
CA TYR A 11 -1.96 2.01 12.37
C TYR A 11 -0.58 2.55 12.74
N HIS A 12 -0.26 2.57 14.03
CA HIS A 12 0.97 3.14 14.58
C HIS A 12 2.24 2.55 13.99
N ILE A 13 2.23 1.24 13.65
CA ILE A 13 3.40 0.56 13.07
C ILE A 13 3.91 1.23 11.80
N PHE A 14 3.05 1.83 10.99
CA PHE A 14 3.47 2.52 9.78
C PHE A 14 4.24 3.81 10.09
N TYR A 15 3.79 4.59 11.08
CA TYR A 15 4.50 5.81 11.53
C TYR A 15 5.85 5.43 12.14
N GLN A 16 5.88 4.40 12.97
CA GLN A 16 7.08 3.87 13.59
C GLN A 16 8.07 3.36 12.54
N MET A 17 7.59 2.63 11.54
CA MET A 17 8.40 2.14 10.43
C MET A 17 8.99 3.31 9.62
N MET A 18 8.20 4.34 9.30
CA MET A 18 8.68 5.51 8.56
C MET A 18 9.70 6.32 9.36
N ALA A 19 9.66 6.31 10.69
CA ALA A 19 10.65 6.96 11.55
C ALA A 19 11.92 6.11 11.74
N GLY A 20 11.79 4.78 11.87
CA GLY A 20 12.87 3.89 12.32
C GLY A 20 13.61 3.16 11.22
N LEU A 21 13.14 3.13 9.97
CA LEU A 21 13.86 2.50 8.86
C LEU A 21 15.12 3.29 8.50
N HIS A 22 16.25 2.58 8.39
CA HIS A 22 17.50 3.14 7.88
C HIS A 22 17.40 3.47 6.39
N GLN A 23 18.23 4.40 5.93
CA GLN A 23 18.21 4.89 4.55
C GLN A 23 18.35 3.75 3.51
N GLU A 24 19.22 2.79 3.75
CA GLU A 24 19.44 1.66 2.87
C GLU A 24 18.21 0.73 2.80
N GLU A 25 17.54 0.52 3.94
CA GLU A 25 16.29 -0.24 4.01
C GLU A 25 15.17 0.48 3.26
N ARG A 26 15.06 1.81 3.41
CA ARG A 26 14.08 2.63 2.68
C ARG A 26 14.25 2.53 1.16
N ILE A 27 15.50 2.52 0.69
CA ILE A 27 15.82 2.32 -0.74
C ILE A 27 15.36 0.92 -1.19
N GLN A 28 15.69 -0.12 -0.45
CA GLN A 28 15.30 -1.50 -0.78
C GLN A 28 13.78 -1.70 -0.81
N LEU A 29 13.07 -0.98 0.07
CA LEU A 29 11.63 -1.06 0.24
C LEU A 29 10.83 -0.11 -0.67
N GLY A 30 11.52 0.69 -1.51
CA GLY A 30 10.86 1.66 -2.39
C GLY A 30 10.25 2.86 -1.67
N LEU A 31 10.68 3.12 -0.43
CA LEU A 31 10.18 4.23 0.41
C LEU A 31 11.15 5.42 0.46
N ASN A 32 12.21 5.39 -0.36
CA ASN A 32 13.21 6.46 -0.38
C ASN A 32 12.60 7.79 -0.83
N GLY A 33 12.87 8.85 -0.08
CA GLY A 33 12.35 10.18 -0.35
C GLY A 33 10.87 10.41 0.01
N LEU A 34 10.13 9.36 0.39
CA LEU A 34 8.75 9.49 0.83
C LEU A 34 8.65 9.85 2.31
N THR A 35 7.67 10.66 2.63
CA THR A 35 7.27 11.02 4.00
C THR A 35 5.88 10.47 4.31
N ILE A 36 5.43 10.56 5.55
CA ILE A 36 4.06 10.17 5.92
C ILE A 36 2.99 10.96 5.16
N ARG A 37 3.31 12.17 4.67
CA ARG A 37 2.38 13.02 3.90
C ARG A 37 2.21 12.55 2.47
N ASP A 38 3.21 11.85 1.94
CA ASP A 38 3.19 11.32 0.58
C ASP A 38 2.48 9.97 0.48
N LEU A 39 2.08 9.39 1.63
CA LEU A 39 1.46 8.07 1.72
C LEU A 39 -0.03 8.22 2.05
N ASN A 40 -0.88 7.88 1.10
CA ASN A 40 -2.33 8.06 1.18
C ASN A 40 -2.99 7.40 2.40
N TYR A 41 -2.40 6.34 2.95
CA TYR A 41 -2.90 5.70 4.17
C TYR A 41 -2.48 6.41 5.45
N LEU A 42 -1.51 7.33 5.41
CA LEU A 42 -0.94 8.00 6.58
C LEU A 42 -1.23 9.50 6.62
N ASN A 43 -1.56 10.10 5.49
CA ASN A 43 -1.83 11.55 5.38
C ASN A 43 -3.25 11.94 5.82
N ILE A 44 -4.02 10.99 6.39
CA ILE A 44 -5.39 11.17 6.84
C ILE A 44 -5.43 11.13 8.38
N GLY A 45 -6.21 12.02 8.98
CA GLY A 45 -6.35 12.09 10.43
C GLY A 45 -5.23 12.88 11.10
N ASP A 46 -4.82 12.47 12.31
CA ASP A 46 -3.74 13.13 13.03
C ASP A 46 -2.37 12.72 12.49
N VAL A 47 -1.74 13.61 11.71
CA VAL A 47 -0.42 13.39 11.10
C VAL A 47 0.75 13.84 11.99
N ARG A 48 0.49 14.30 13.24
CA ARG A 48 1.56 14.66 14.16
C ARG A 48 2.37 13.43 14.55
N GLN A 49 3.67 13.51 14.50
CA GLN A 49 4.57 12.41 14.77
C GLN A 49 5.65 12.86 15.76
N ASP A 50 5.93 12.01 16.75
CA ASP A 50 7.16 12.07 17.53
C ASP A 50 8.14 11.06 16.92
N GLU A 51 8.96 11.56 15.99
CA GLU A 51 9.87 10.69 15.22
C GLU A 51 10.86 9.93 16.12
N ASN A 52 11.32 10.55 17.22
CA ASN A 52 12.28 9.90 18.13
C ASN A 52 11.62 8.75 18.89
N GLU A 53 10.42 8.97 19.41
CA GLU A 53 9.68 7.92 20.13
C GLU A 53 9.22 6.81 19.17
N ASP A 54 8.75 7.19 18.00
CA ASP A 54 8.32 6.23 16.97
C ASP A 54 9.50 5.37 16.47
N ALA A 55 10.67 5.97 16.24
CA ALA A 55 11.89 5.23 15.86
C ALA A 55 12.34 4.26 16.95
N LYS A 56 12.29 4.68 18.22
CA LYS A 56 12.63 3.81 19.35
C LYS A 56 11.67 2.61 19.43
N ARG A 57 10.36 2.85 19.34
CA ARG A 57 9.36 1.77 19.35
C ARG A 57 9.54 0.81 18.18
N PHE A 58 9.96 1.32 17.02
CA PHE A 58 10.26 0.48 15.86
C PHE A 58 11.46 -0.43 16.11
N GLU A 59 12.51 0.05 16.78
CA GLU A 59 13.68 -0.76 17.13
C GLU A 59 13.34 -1.82 18.19
N ASP A 60 12.49 -1.48 19.17
CA ASP A 60 11.97 -2.46 20.14
C ASP A 60 11.17 -3.56 19.43
N TRP A 61 10.36 -3.19 18.43
CA TRP A 61 9.61 -4.13 17.61
C TRP A 61 10.55 -5.01 16.75
N ARG A 62 11.58 -4.43 16.12
CA ARG A 62 12.61 -5.16 15.36
C ARG A 62 13.29 -6.22 16.25
N THR A 63 13.67 -5.83 17.45
CA THR A 63 14.26 -6.72 18.44
C THR A 63 13.30 -7.86 18.82
N SER A 64 12.05 -7.55 19.01
CA SER A 64 11.01 -8.55 19.35
C SER A 64 10.83 -9.58 18.23
N LEU A 65 10.83 -9.17 16.98
CA LEU A 65 10.79 -10.08 15.83
C LEU A 65 12.02 -11.01 15.80
N ALA A 66 13.21 -10.46 16.09
CA ALA A 66 14.44 -11.26 16.13
C ALA A 66 14.38 -12.32 17.24
N ILE A 67 13.88 -11.98 18.42
CA ILE A 67 13.68 -12.93 19.53
C ILE A 67 12.71 -14.06 19.13
N LEU A 68 11.66 -13.73 18.39
CA LEU A 68 10.67 -14.69 17.91
C LEU A 68 11.13 -15.50 16.68
N GLY A 69 12.31 -15.20 16.13
CA GLY A 69 12.83 -15.83 14.91
C GLY A 69 12.05 -15.46 13.65
N ILE A 70 11.35 -14.33 13.67
CA ILE A 70 10.60 -13.83 12.51
C ILE A 70 11.50 -12.93 11.67
N PRO A 71 11.68 -13.21 10.35
CA PRO A 71 12.54 -12.40 9.49
C PRO A 71 11.99 -10.97 9.35
N PHE A 72 12.68 -10.01 9.93
CA PHE A 72 12.30 -8.60 9.94
C PHE A 72 12.00 -8.06 8.53
N MET A 73 12.92 -8.31 7.58
CA MET A 73 12.77 -7.80 6.21
C MET A 73 11.54 -8.34 5.48
N ASP A 74 11.08 -9.54 5.79
CA ASP A 74 9.87 -10.09 5.16
C ASP A 74 8.62 -9.36 5.64
N VAL A 75 8.57 -9.00 6.92
CA VAL A 75 7.44 -8.27 7.47
C VAL A 75 7.41 -6.82 6.96
N VAL A 76 8.53 -6.10 7.02
CA VAL A 76 8.57 -4.70 6.55
C VAL A 76 8.37 -4.60 5.04
N ARG A 77 8.75 -5.63 4.28
CA ARG A 77 8.47 -5.72 2.84
C ARG A 77 6.96 -5.73 2.55
N VAL A 78 6.21 -6.52 3.31
CA VAL A 78 4.74 -6.58 3.19
C VAL A 78 4.12 -5.25 3.63
N LEU A 79 4.56 -4.68 4.75
CA LEU A 79 4.06 -3.39 5.23
C LEU A 79 4.33 -2.26 4.22
N SER A 80 5.52 -2.24 3.62
CA SER A 80 5.88 -1.27 2.56
C SER A 80 5.04 -1.44 1.31
N ALA A 81 4.79 -2.69 0.90
CA ALA A 81 3.91 -2.98 -0.23
C ALA A 81 2.48 -2.47 0.01
N ILE A 82 1.96 -2.58 1.23
CA ILE A 82 0.64 -2.04 1.59
C ILE A 82 0.62 -0.51 1.47
N LEU A 83 1.64 0.18 1.98
CA LEU A 83 1.72 1.65 1.89
C LEU A 83 1.79 2.13 0.45
N LEU A 84 2.67 1.53 -0.36
CA LEU A 84 2.83 1.89 -1.76
C LEU A 84 1.59 1.55 -2.59
N LEU A 85 0.93 0.43 -2.30
CA LEU A 85 -0.32 0.07 -2.96
C LEU A 85 -1.42 1.12 -2.70
N GLY A 86 -1.42 1.73 -1.53
CA GLY A 86 -2.29 2.85 -1.19
C GLY A 86 -2.09 4.09 -2.06
N ASN A 87 -0.95 4.23 -2.72
CA ASN A 87 -0.65 5.36 -3.61
C ASN A 87 -0.98 5.08 -5.08
N VAL A 88 -1.28 3.83 -5.44
CA VAL A 88 -1.66 3.48 -6.80
C VAL A 88 -3.06 4.01 -7.10
N VAL A 89 -3.19 4.85 -8.13
CA VAL A 89 -4.46 5.42 -8.57
C VAL A 89 -4.86 4.78 -9.89
N PHE A 90 -6.10 4.30 -9.95
CA PHE A 90 -6.69 3.73 -11.14
C PHE A 90 -7.69 4.72 -11.74
N THR A 91 -7.56 4.96 -13.04
CA THR A 91 -8.50 5.79 -13.80
C THR A 91 -9.25 4.93 -14.81
N PRO A 92 -10.49 5.27 -15.14
CA PRO A 92 -11.18 4.65 -16.26
C PRO A 92 -10.37 4.86 -17.54
N GLY A 93 -10.14 3.80 -18.30
CA GLY A 93 -9.49 3.89 -19.60
C GLY A 93 -10.43 4.44 -20.69
N LEU A 94 -9.92 4.56 -21.91
CA LEU A 94 -10.68 5.09 -23.06
C LEU A 94 -11.82 4.18 -23.56
N GLY A 95 -11.99 2.97 -22.97
CA GLY A 95 -13.09 2.03 -23.26
C GLY A 95 -13.89 1.74 -22.01
N ASP A 96 -15.19 1.42 -22.18
CA ASP A 96 -16.14 1.20 -21.08
C ASP A 96 -15.71 0.14 -20.06
N ASP A 97 -14.78 -0.77 -20.43
CA ASP A 97 -14.34 -1.90 -19.62
C ASP A 97 -12.80 -1.92 -19.40
N THR A 98 -12.12 -0.77 -19.46
CA THR A 98 -10.68 -0.70 -19.30
C THR A 98 -10.28 0.19 -18.14
N PHE A 99 -9.14 -0.13 -17.51
CA PHE A 99 -8.51 0.69 -16.48
C PHE A 99 -7.11 1.05 -16.92
N GLU A 100 -6.70 2.25 -16.56
CA GLU A 100 -5.32 2.70 -16.66
C GLU A 100 -4.82 3.08 -15.28
N VAL A 101 -3.55 2.85 -15.03
CA VAL A 101 -2.87 3.38 -13.85
C VAL A 101 -2.35 4.76 -14.22
N GLU A 102 -2.63 5.76 -13.40
CA GLU A 102 -2.02 7.08 -13.58
C GLU A 102 -0.50 6.96 -13.64
N LEU A 103 0.14 7.85 -14.41
CA LEU A 103 1.60 7.82 -14.61
C LEU A 103 2.37 7.79 -13.29
N ASN A 104 1.90 8.55 -12.31
CA ASN A 104 2.51 8.60 -10.98
C ASN A 104 2.33 7.32 -10.16
N GLY A 105 1.37 6.47 -10.49
CA GLY A 105 1.11 5.20 -9.79
C GLY A 105 1.81 3.99 -10.40
N LYS A 106 2.46 4.15 -11.56
CA LYS A 106 3.17 3.03 -12.23
C LYS A 106 4.43 2.62 -11.48
N ASP A 107 5.15 3.57 -10.92
CA ASP A 107 6.38 3.30 -10.17
C ASP A 107 6.05 2.61 -8.84
N GLU A 108 4.99 3.03 -8.16
CA GLU A 108 4.47 2.36 -6.97
C GLU A 108 4.02 0.94 -7.29
N LEU A 109 3.26 0.74 -8.39
CA LEU A 109 2.81 -0.60 -8.79
C LEU A 109 4.00 -1.54 -9.08
N ASN A 110 5.03 -1.04 -9.77
CA ASN A 110 6.24 -1.81 -10.04
C ASN A 110 7.01 -2.13 -8.75
N SER A 111 7.10 -1.16 -7.84
CA SER A 111 7.74 -1.34 -6.54
C SER A 111 7.00 -2.38 -5.69
N VAL A 112 5.66 -2.33 -5.64
CA VAL A 112 4.83 -3.33 -4.96
C VAL A 112 5.03 -4.71 -5.57
N ALA A 113 5.00 -4.83 -6.89
CA ALA A 113 5.21 -6.11 -7.58
C ALA A 113 6.58 -6.72 -7.24
N LYS A 114 7.64 -5.90 -7.24
CA LYS A 114 8.99 -6.29 -6.84
C LYS A 114 9.05 -6.75 -5.39
N LEU A 115 8.43 -6.01 -4.47
CA LEU A 115 8.38 -6.36 -3.04
C LEU A 115 7.66 -7.69 -2.80
N LEU A 116 6.58 -7.96 -3.54
CA LEU A 116 5.80 -9.19 -3.44
C LEU A 116 6.39 -10.36 -4.25
N GLY A 117 7.41 -10.13 -5.06
CA GLY A 117 8.04 -11.16 -5.91
C GLY A 117 7.14 -11.64 -7.07
N ILE A 118 6.24 -10.80 -7.55
CA ILE A 118 5.34 -11.08 -8.67
C ILE A 118 5.57 -10.10 -9.82
N SER A 119 5.11 -10.42 -11.03
CA SER A 119 5.18 -9.45 -12.13
C SER A 119 4.15 -8.33 -11.96
N SER A 120 4.49 -7.11 -12.37
CA SER A 120 3.57 -5.98 -12.35
C SER A 120 2.31 -6.23 -13.18
N THR A 121 2.42 -6.99 -14.26
CA THR A 121 1.26 -7.40 -15.08
C THR A 121 0.31 -8.31 -14.30
N LEU A 122 0.83 -9.28 -13.56
CA LEU A 122 -0.01 -10.17 -12.72
C LEU A 122 -0.65 -9.39 -11.57
N LEU A 123 0.09 -8.48 -10.94
CA LEU A 123 -0.45 -7.62 -9.91
C LEU A 123 -1.59 -6.75 -10.47
N TRP A 124 -1.35 -6.09 -11.61
CA TRP A 124 -2.34 -5.27 -12.29
C TRP A 124 -3.60 -6.07 -12.64
N GLN A 125 -3.45 -7.25 -13.22
CA GLN A 125 -4.58 -8.14 -13.54
C GLN A 125 -5.35 -8.56 -12.28
N GLY A 126 -4.65 -8.89 -11.20
CA GLY A 126 -5.28 -9.26 -9.93
C GLY A 126 -6.09 -8.14 -9.30
N LEU A 127 -5.69 -6.88 -9.52
CA LEU A 127 -6.39 -5.71 -9.00
C LEU A 127 -7.57 -5.27 -9.87
N THR A 128 -7.46 -5.43 -11.18
CA THR A 128 -8.44 -4.89 -12.15
C THR A 128 -9.40 -5.93 -12.73
N MET A 129 -9.10 -7.22 -12.57
CA MET A 129 -9.91 -8.29 -13.16
C MET A 129 -10.54 -9.18 -12.09
N ARG A 130 -11.77 -9.60 -12.33
CA ARG A 130 -12.49 -10.61 -11.53
C ARG A 130 -12.65 -11.89 -12.33
N THR A 131 -12.53 -13.01 -11.64
CA THR A 131 -12.86 -14.31 -12.21
C THR A 131 -14.22 -14.77 -11.68
N HIS A 132 -15.19 -14.92 -12.55
CA HIS A 132 -16.49 -15.49 -12.27
C HIS A 132 -16.56 -16.92 -12.79
N SER A 133 -17.17 -17.82 -12.04
CA SER A 133 -17.47 -19.16 -12.54
C SER A 133 -18.90 -19.16 -13.10
N VAL A 134 -19.01 -19.37 -14.43
CA VAL A 134 -20.30 -19.53 -15.08
C VAL A 134 -20.34 -20.96 -15.64
N ARG A 135 -21.29 -21.76 -15.13
CA ARG A 135 -21.44 -23.17 -15.51
C ARG A 135 -20.15 -24.00 -15.39
N GLY A 136 -19.32 -23.71 -14.36
CA GLY A 136 -18.07 -24.41 -14.11
C GLY A 136 -16.88 -23.93 -14.96
N GLN A 137 -17.06 -22.95 -15.84
CA GLN A 137 -15.97 -22.34 -16.60
C GLN A 137 -15.57 -20.98 -16.02
N PRO A 138 -14.27 -20.72 -15.81
CA PRO A 138 -13.81 -19.42 -15.32
C PRO A 138 -13.89 -18.37 -16.44
N ILE A 139 -14.66 -17.32 -16.22
CA ILE A 139 -14.73 -16.16 -17.10
C ILE A 139 -14.07 -14.99 -16.38
N LYS A 140 -13.10 -14.35 -17.04
CA LYS A 140 -12.48 -13.12 -16.55
C LYS A 140 -13.27 -11.91 -17.04
N SER A 141 -13.66 -11.03 -16.14
CA SER A 141 -14.27 -9.74 -16.44
C SER A 141 -13.49 -8.63 -15.75
N VAL A 142 -13.53 -7.44 -16.32
CA VAL A 142 -12.96 -6.25 -15.69
C VAL A 142 -13.79 -5.92 -14.44
N SER A 143 -13.16 -5.57 -13.34
CA SER A 143 -13.84 -5.14 -12.11
C SER A 143 -14.49 -3.78 -12.35
N ASP A 144 -15.61 -3.50 -11.69
CA ASP A 144 -16.22 -2.18 -11.69
C ASP A 144 -15.24 -1.13 -11.13
N SER A 145 -15.14 0.05 -11.77
CA SER A 145 -14.25 1.14 -11.39
C SER A 145 -14.45 1.58 -9.93
N ASN A 146 -15.70 1.64 -9.50
CA ASN A 146 -16.04 1.95 -8.13
C ASN A 146 -15.51 0.90 -7.16
N LEU A 147 -15.48 -0.35 -7.57
CA LEU A 147 -15.04 -1.45 -6.73
C LEU A 147 -13.51 -1.52 -6.63
N VAL A 148 -12.77 -1.29 -7.71
CA VAL A 148 -11.29 -1.21 -7.67
C VAL A 148 -10.88 -0.02 -6.82
N SER A 149 -11.54 1.10 -6.97
CA SER A 149 -11.35 2.27 -6.11
C SER A 149 -11.71 1.99 -4.65
N GLN A 150 -12.79 1.26 -4.37
CA GLN A 150 -13.19 0.87 -3.01
C GLN A 150 -12.26 -0.16 -2.38
N LEU A 151 -11.68 -1.07 -3.14
CA LEU A 151 -10.71 -2.04 -2.61
C LEU A 151 -9.41 -1.38 -2.16
N LEU A 152 -8.98 -0.33 -2.85
CA LEU A 152 -7.74 0.39 -2.58
C LEU A 152 -7.98 1.72 -1.84
N PHE A 153 -9.13 2.36 -2.08
CA PHE A 153 -9.50 3.62 -1.49
C PHE A 153 -10.93 3.59 -1.00
N THR A 154 -11.16 3.84 0.27
CA THR A 154 -12.42 4.42 0.69
C THR A 154 -12.44 5.85 0.17
N GLU A 155 -13.30 6.10 -0.80
CA GLU A 155 -13.73 7.39 -1.34
C GLU A 155 -13.00 8.64 -0.82
N LYS A 156 -12.31 9.33 -1.73
CA LYS A 156 -12.29 10.79 -1.68
C LYS A 156 -13.74 11.24 -1.95
N ASN A 157 -14.57 11.31 -0.93
CA ASN A 157 -15.82 12.08 -1.03
C ASN A 157 -15.44 13.53 -1.08
N CYS A 158 -15.63 14.13 -2.24
CA CYS A 158 -16.76 14.99 -2.58
C CYS A 158 -17.33 15.72 -1.36
N ILE A 159 -16.91 16.89 -1.14
CA ILE A 159 -17.56 18.18 -1.36
C ILE A 159 -16.60 19.18 -1.37
#